data_72292017496502801cf4967ed3aeb7f4
#
_entry.id   72292017496502801cf4967ed3aeb7f4
#
_cell.length_a   1.000
_cell.length_b   1.000
_cell.length_c   1.000
_cell.angle_alpha   90.00
_cell.angle_beta   90.00
_cell.angle_gamma   90.00
#
_symmetry.space_group_name_H-M   'P 1'
#
loop_
_entity.id
_entity.type
_entity.pdbx_description
1 polymer ?
#
loop_
_entity_poly.entity_id
_entity_poly.type
_entity_poly.pdbx_seq_one_letter_code
_entity_poly.pdbx_strand_id
1 'polypeptide(L)'
;MIELKKYFPNLSQDQLKQFKRLIPIYKDWNSKVNLISRRDIENLFINHILHSLSIVNIIKFKDTTSILDVGTGGGFPGIPLAIFFPNVKFTLLDSIGKKIKVVESVSKDLSLSNVTAINDRVENHSENYDFILSRAVAKTEKFYSLVNNNFNSKSINEI
;
A
#
# COMPACT_ATOMS: atom_id res chain seq x y z
N MET A 1 -4.98 18.61 -0.97
CA MET A 1 -6.42 18.22 -1.17
C MET A 1 -6.98 18.68 -2.51
N ILE A 2 -6.84 19.94 -2.86
CA ILE A 2 -7.21 20.46 -4.20
C ILE A 2 -6.42 19.71 -5.28
N GLU A 3 -5.14 19.43 -5.05
CA GLU A 3 -4.30 18.68 -5.98
C GLU A 3 -4.76 17.24 -6.20
N LEU A 4 -5.22 16.51 -5.15
CA LEU A 4 -5.67 15.13 -5.31
C LEU A 4 -6.92 15.05 -6.20
N LYS A 5 -7.89 15.97 -6.03
CA LYS A 5 -9.07 16.07 -6.89
C LYS A 5 -8.74 16.44 -8.35
N LYS A 6 -7.66 17.17 -8.57
CA LYS A 6 -7.19 17.50 -9.92
C LYS A 6 -6.77 16.24 -10.69
N TYR A 7 -6.10 15.30 -10.01
CA TYR A 7 -5.65 14.04 -10.63
C TYR A 7 -6.73 12.96 -10.60
N PHE A 8 -7.57 12.95 -9.56
CA PHE A 8 -8.58 11.92 -9.31
C PHE A 8 -9.92 12.56 -8.96
N PRO A 9 -10.66 13.09 -9.97
CA PRO A 9 -11.91 13.84 -9.74
C PRO A 9 -13.04 13.00 -9.17
N ASN A 10 -13.02 11.68 -9.37
CA ASN A 10 -14.08 10.74 -8.99
C ASN A 10 -13.97 10.19 -7.56
N LEU A 11 -13.01 10.66 -6.76
CA LEU A 11 -12.90 10.24 -5.36
C LEU A 11 -14.13 10.63 -4.55
N SER A 12 -14.65 9.70 -3.76
CA SER A 12 -15.75 9.94 -2.84
C SER A 12 -15.35 10.91 -1.71
N GLN A 13 -16.33 11.48 -1.03
CA GLN A 13 -16.07 12.37 0.11
C GLN A 13 -15.33 11.64 1.24
N ASP A 14 -15.63 10.35 1.45
CA ASP A 14 -14.98 9.55 2.51
C ASP A 14 -13.53 9.22 2.15
N GLN A 15 -13.24 8.87 0.90
CA GLN A 15 -11.87 8.72 0.42
C GLN A 15 -11.06 10.02 0.60
N LEU A 16 -11.64 11.16 0.26
CA LEU A 16 -10.99 12.45 0.45
C LEU A 16 -10.71 12.77 1.92
N LYS A 17 -11.63 12.41 2.84
CA LYS A 17 -11.41 12.51 4.29
C LYS A 17 -10.28 11.60 4.75
N GLN A 18 -10.26 10.34 4.28
CA GLN A 18 -9.20 9.38 4.60
C GLN A 18 -7.83 9.89 4.13
N PHE A 19 -7.70 10.34 2.87
CA PHE A 19 -6.46 10.92 2.37
C PHE A 19 -6.01 12.16 3.15
N LYS A 20 -6.95 13.03 3.57
CA LYS A 20 -6.63 14.19 4.40
C LYS A 20 -6.06 13.79 5.75
N ARG A 21 -6.59 12.72 6.36
CA ARG A 21 -6.15 12.21 7.66
C ARG A 21 -4.80 11.50 7.60
N LEU A 22 -4.38 10.96 6.44
CA LEU A 22 -3.09 10.29 6.31
C LEU A 22 -1.91 11.16 6.75
N ILE A 23 -1.88 12.43 6.32
CA ILE A 23 -0.72 13.32 6.55
C ILE A 23 -0.45 13.51 8.05
N PRO A 24 -1.40 13.96 8.88
CA PRO A 24 -1.15 14.13 10.31
C PRO A 24 -0.87 12.79 11.02
N ILE A 25 -1.53 11.69 10.63
CA ILE A 25 -1.29 10.37 11.21
C ILE A 25 0.17 9.93 10.96
N TYR A 26 0.65 10.01 9.71
CA TYR A 26 2.03 9.63 9.42
C TYR A 26 3.08 10.56 10.02
N LYS A 27 2.81 11.86 10.13
CA LYS A 27 3.71 12.79 10.83
C LYS A 27 3.85 12.43 12.32
N ASP A 28 2.75 12.09 12.97
CA ASP A 28 2.76 11.63 14.38
C ASP A 28 3.52 10.30 14.52
N TRP A 29 3.23 9.30 13.67
CA TRP A 29 3.94 8.03 13.71
C TRP A 29 5.42 8.17 13.37
N ASN A 30 5.78 9.02 12.42
CA ASN A 30 7.19 9.21 12.03
C ASN A 30 8.02 9.86 13.14
N SER A 31 7.39 10.60 14.06
CA SER A 31 8.06 11.12 15.25
C SER A 31 8.45 10.04 16.25
N LYS A 32 7.75 8.90 16.25
CA LYS A 32 7.91 7.77 17.18
C LYS A 32 8.70 6.61 16.56
N VAL A 33 8.47 6.35 15.25
CA VAL A 33 9.09 5.26 14.49
C VAL A 33 9.60 5.84 13.20
N ASN A 34 10.90 5.72 12.92
CA ASN A 34 11.49 6.26 11.70
C ASN A 34 11.05 5.45 10.46
N LEU A 35 9.86 5.76 9.94
CA LEU A 35 9.25 5.10 8.77
C LEU A 35 9.76 5.69 7.45
N ILE A 36 9.92 6.99 7.44
CA ILE A 36 10.26 7.81 6.29
C ILE A 36 11.34 8.78 6.73
N SER A 37 12.29 9.10 5.85
CA SER A 37 13.35 10.05 6.17
C SER A 37 12.77 11.41 6.60
N ARG A 38 13.51 12.15 7.44
CA ARG A 38 13.08 13.49 7.89
C ARG A 38 12.82 14.45 6.73
N ARG A 39 13.55 14.29 5.64
CA ARG A 39 13.39 15.11 4.43
C ARG A 39 12.13 14.73 3.65
N ASP A 40 11.83 13.43 3.56
CA ASP A 40 10.70 12.94 2.77
C ASP A 40 9.36 13.11 3.49
N ILE A 41 9.35 13.13 4.83
CA ILE A 41 8.09 13.31 5.58
C ILE A 41 7.43 14.68 5.32
N GLU A 42 8.24 15.71 5.04
CA GLU A 42 7.69 17.02 4.66
C GLU A 42 7.04 17.00 3.26
N ASN A 43 7.50 16.10 2.39
CA ASN A 43 6.95 15.88 1.05
C ASN A 43 6.10 14.60 0.98
N LEU A 44 5.56 14.12 2.10
CA LEU A 44 4.79 12.88 2.21
C LEU A 44 3.71 12.77 1.13
N PHE A 45 3.01 13.86 0.88
CA PHE A 45 1.93 13.87 -0.10
C PHE A 45 2.43 13.53 -1.51
N ILE A 46 3.49 14.16 -1.97
CA ILE A 46 4.02 13.98 -3.33
C ILE A 46 4.81 12.68 -3.42
N ASN A 47 5.79 12.49 -2.52
CA ASN A 47 6.78 11.41 -2.63
C ASN A 47 6.21 10.04 -2.25
N HIS A 48 5.12 10.00 -1.48
CA HIS A 48 4.55 8.74 -1.01
C HIS A 48 3.09 8.55 -1.42
N ILE A 49 2.19 9.52 -1.18
CA ILE A 49 0.78 9.34 -1.49
C ILE A 49 0.53 9.40 -3.00
N LEU A 50 0.88 10.50 -3.68
CA LEU A 50 0.69 10.64 -5.13
C LEU A 50 1.52 9.62 -5.91
N HIS A 51 2.76 9.38 -5.49
CA HIS A 51 3.60 8.36 -6.09
C HIS A 51 2.97 6.96 -5.99
N SER A 52 2.37 6.60 -4.85
CA SER A 52 1.65 5.32 -4.71
C SER A 52 0.45 5.23 -5.66
N LEU A 53 -0.26 6.33 -5.86
CA LEU A 53 -1.42 6.39 -6.74
C LEU A 53 -1.07 6.47 -8.24
N SER A 54 0.21 6.60 -8.61
CA SER A 54 0.60 6.64 -10.03
C SER A 54 0.21 5.36 -10.79
N ILE A 55 0.17 4.21 -10.10
CA ILE A 55 -0.23 2.92 -10.67
C ILE A 55 -1.69 2.92 -11.16
N VAL A 56 -2.55 3.74 -10.56
CA VAL A 56 -3.98 3.85 -10.94
C VAL A 56 -4.18 4.34 -12.38
N ASN A 57 -3.20 5.06 -12.92
CA ASN A 57 -3.22 5.51 -14.31
C ASN A 57 -2.91 4.39 -15.31
N ILE A 58 -2.35 3.28 -14.82
CA ILE A 58 -1.90 2.14 -15.65
C ILE A 58 -2.84 0.95 -15.46
N ILE A 59 -3.22 0.66 -14.22
CA ILE A 59 -4.01 -0.52 -13.88
C ILE A 59 -5.27 -0.10 -13.13
N LYS A 60 -6.43 -0.66 -13.56
CA LYS A 60 -7.70 -0.57 -12.85
C LYS A 60 -8.01 -1.95 -12.27
N PHE A 61 -7.77 -2.11 -10.98
CA PHE A 61 -8.12 -3.36 -10.31
C PHE A 61 -9.64 -3.56 -10.27
N LYS A 62 -10.10 -4.76 -10.62
CA LYS A 62 -11.50 -5.17 -10.49
C LYS A 62 -11.83 -5.37 -9.01
N ASP A 63 -13.09 -5.23 -8.65
CA ASP A 63 -13.57 -5.56 -7.31
C ASP A 63 -13.22 -7.01 -6.97
N THR A 64 -12.97 -7.27 -5.69
CA THR A 64 -12.52 -8.56 -5.15
C THR A 64 -11.09 -8.99 -5.49
N THR A 65 -10.37 -8.26 -6.34
CA THR A 65 -8.94 -8.51 -6.59
C THR A 65 -8.15 -8.59 -5.27
N SER A 66 -7.23 -9.54 -5.19
CA SER A 66 -6.32 -9.70 -4.05
C SER A 66 -4.91 -9.21 -4.41
N ILE A 67 -4.35 -8.36 -3.57
CA ILE A 67 -3.04 -7.72 -3.81
C ILE A 67 -2.13 -7.92 -2.61
N LEU A 68 -0.91 -8.38 -2.87
CA LEU A 68 0.17 -8.45 -1.88
C LEU A 68 1.13 -7.25 -2.08
N ASP A 69 1.36 -6.46 -1.05
CA ASP A 69 2.39 -5.42 -1.00
C ASP A 69 3.58 -5.92 -0.18
N VAL A 70 4.64 -6.34 -0.86
CA VAL A 70 5.84 -6.94 -0.25
C VAL A 70 6.83 -5.86 0.14
N GLY A 71 7.23 -5.87 1.41
CA GLY A 71 8.11 -4.86 1.98
C GLY A 71 7.40 -3.50 2.06
N THR A 72 6.14 -3.53 2.48
CA THR A 72 5.24 -2.37 2.52
C THR A 72 5.79 -1.19 3.34
N GLY A 73 6.75 -1.44 4.23
CA GLY A 73 7.31 -0.42 5.09
C GLY A 73 6.24 0.21 5.99
N GLY A 74 6.08 1.51 5.88
CA GLY A 74 5.00 2.22 6.56
C GLY A 74 3.63 2.12 5.88
N GLY A 75 3.41 1.17 4.96
CA GLY A 75 2.14 1.01 4.24
C GLY A 75 2.11 1.67 2.85
N PHE A 76 3.27 1.82 2.21
CA PHE A 76 3.35 2.43 0.88
C PHE A 76 3.93 1.45 -0.16
N PRO A 77 3.19 1.16 -1.25
CA PRO A 77 2.00 1.87 -1.77
C PRO A 77 0.64 1.39 -1.22
N GLY A 78 0.58 0.33 -0.40
CA GLY A 78 -0.64 -0.38 -0.04
C GLY A 78 -1.76 0.47 0.58
N ILE A 79 -1.48 1.30 1.59
CA ILE A 79 -2.51 2.13 2.26
C ILE A 79 -3.16 3.14 1.31
N PRO A 80 -2.42 3.96 0.52
CA PRO A 80 -3.05 4.83 -0.47
C PRO A 80 -3.91 4.10 -1.49
N LEU A 81 -3.47 2.92 -1.95
CA LEU A 81 -4.22 2.10 -2.90
C LEU A 81 -5.46 1.48 -2.25
N ALA A 82 -5.39 1.05 -0.99
CA ALA A 82 -6.54 0.53 -0.26
C ALA A 82 -7.64 1.58 -0.05
N ILE A 83 -7.27 2.84 0.17
CA ILE A 83 -8.22 3.96 0.20
C ILE A 83 -8.84 4.17 -1.19
N PHE A 84 -8.04 4.08 -2.24
CA PHE A 84 -8.49 4.33 -3.60
C PHE A 84 -9.42 3.23 -4.13
N PHE A 85 -9.12 1.96 -3.80
CA PHE A 85 -9.86 0.77 -4.22
C PHE A 85 -10.51 0.07 -3.01
N PRO A 86 -11.63 0.56 -2.49
CA PRO A 86 -12.21 0.03 -1.24
C PRO A 86 -12.72 -1.42 -1.34
N ASN A 87 -12.98 -1.92 -2.56
CA ASN A 87 -13.47 -3.28 -2.82
C ASN A 87 -12.34 -4.27 -3.20
N VAL A 88 -11.09 -3.82 -3.21
CA VAL A 88 -9.89 -4.63 -3.47
C VAL A 88 -9.26 -5.02 -2.14
N LYS A 89 -8.82 -6.26 -2.01
CA LYS A 89 -8.19 -6.79 -0.79
C LYS A 89 -6.68 -6.56 -0.84
N PHE A 90 -6.13 -5.93 0.20
CA PHE A 90 -4.70 -5.66 0.31
C PHE A 90 -4.10 -6.40 1.50
N THR A 91 -3.10 -7.23 1.23
CA THR A 91 -2.22 -7.80 2.25
C THR A 91 -0.90 -7.04 2.24
N LEU A 92 -0.57 -6.41 3.37
CA LEU A 92 0.60 -5.56 3.53
C LEU A 92 1.62 -6.29 4.40
N LEU A 93 2.72 -6.72 3.79
CA LEU A 93 3.71 -7.58 4.42
C LEU A 93 5.05 -6.88 4.59
N ASP A 94 5.61 -6.93 5.79
CA ASP A 94 6.97 -6.47 6.08
C ASP A 94 7.59 -7.31 7.21
N SER A 95 8.88 -7.58 7.12
CA SER A 95 9.61 -8.34 8.14
C SER A 95 9.89 -7.54 9.42
N ILE A 96 9.66 -6.22 9.41
CA ILE A 96 9.94 -5.32 10.53
C ILE A 96 8.64 -5.06 11.30
N GLY A 97 8.44 -5.77 12.43
CA GLY A 97 7.21 -5.70 13.23
C GLY A 97 6.82 -4.28 13.69
N LYS A 98 7.78 -3.39 13.96
CA LYS A 98 7.49 -1.99 14.30
C LYS A 98 6.76 -1.26 13.17
N LYS A 99 7.08 -1.55 11.91
CA LYS A 99 6.43 -0.95 10.75
C LYS A 99 5.02 -1.51 10.57
N ILE A 100 4.84 -2.81 10.74
CA ILE A 100 3.53 -3.46 10.66
C ILE A 100 2.57 -2.92 11.73
N LYS A 101 3.04 -2.68 12.97
CA LYS A 101 2.22 -2.01 14.00
C LYS A 101 1.71 -0.64 13.56
N VAL A 102 2.49 0.10 12.79
CA VAL A 102 2.03 1.38 12.22
C VAL A 102 0.96 1.15 11.17
N VAL A 103 1.17 0.19 10.26
CA VAL A 103 0.19 -0.17 9.22
C VAL A 103 -1.14 -0.57 9.85
N GLU A 104 -1.13 -1.41 10.89
CA GLU A 104 -2.31 -1.81 11.66
C GLU A 104 -3.05 -0.61 12.27
N SER A 105 -2.29 0.28 12.93
CA SER A 105 -2.86 1.49 13.54
C SER A 105 -3.46 2.43 12.50
N VAL A 106 -2.74 2.71 11.43
CA VAL A 106 -3.22 3.58 10.34
C VAL A 106 -4.48 3.01 9.70
N SER A 107 -4.49 1.69 9.43
CA SER A 107 -5.65 1.01 8.85
C SER A 107 -6.87 1.11 9.76
N LYS A 108 -6.69 0.91 11.07
CA LYS A 108 -7.73 1.06 12.08
C LYS A 108 -8.24 2.49 12.18
N ASP A 109 -7.34 3.47 12.26
CA ASP A 109 -7.68 4.89 12.37
C ASP A 109 -8.46 5.40 11.17
N LEU A 110 -8.19 4.86 9.99
CA LEU A 110 -8.88 5.19 8.74
C LEU A 110 -10.07 4.27 8.44
N SER A 111 -10.35 3.29 9.31
CA SER A 111 -11.43 2.30 9.12
C SER A 111 -11.32 1.56 7.78
N LEU A 112 -10.10 1.13 7.41
CA LEU A 112 -9.85 0.36 6.20
C LEU A 112 -10.13 -1.13 6.47
N SER A 113 -11.31 -1.60 6.09
CA SER A 113 -11.71 -3.01 6.26
C SER A 113 -11.09 -3.97 5.24
N ASN A 114 -10.47 -3.43 4.21
CA ASN A 114 -9.86 -4.15 3.09
C ASN A 114 -8.35 -4.31 3.20
N VAL A 115 -7.76 -4.04 4.38
CA VAL A 115 -6.33 -4.17 4.65
C VAL A 115 -6.07 -5.25 5.69
N THR A 116 -5.18 -6.17 5.38
CA THR A 116 -4.58 -7.14 6.32
C THR A 116 -3.09 -6.84 6.43
N ALA A 117 -2.59 -6.63 7.63
CA ALA A 117 -1.16 -6.37 7.89
C ALA A 117 -0.50 -7.63 8.44
N ILE A 118 0.65 -8.04 7.88
CA ILE A 118 1.36 -9.28 8.23
C ILE A 118 2.81 -8.98 8.53
N ASN A 119 3.27 -9.38 9.72
CA ASN A 119 4.69 -9.32 10.06
C ASN A 119 5.36 -10.64 9.74
N ASP A 120 5.88 -10.78 8.55
CA ASP A 120 6.63 -11.96 8.12
C ASP A 120 7.60 -11.60 6.97
N ARG A 121 8.43 -12.56 6.59
CA ARG A 121 9.21 -12.54 5.36
C ARG A 121 8.40 -13.18 4.25
N VAL A 122 8.52 -12.65 3.02
CA VAL A 122 7.76 -13.19 1.87
C VAL A 122 8.11 -14.65 1.58
N GLU A 123 9.32 -15.07 1.90
CA GLU A 123 9.79 -16.46 1.73
C GLU A 123 9.01 -17.47 2.60
N ASN A 124 8.40 -17.01 3.70
CA ASN A 124 7.58 -17.84 4.59
C ASN A 124 6.08 -17.73 4.27
N HIS A 125 5.70 -16.81 3.41
CA HIS A 125 4.32 -16.52 3.09
C HIS A 125 3.82 -17.41 1.95
N SER A 126 2.75 -18.17 2.15
CA SER A 126 2.27 -19.21 1.22
C SER A 126 0.96 -18.88 0.50
N GLU A 127 0.31 -17.75 0.83
CA GLU A 127 -0.91 -17.33 0.15
C GLU A 127 -0.65 -16.81 -1.25
N ASN A 128 -1.66 -16.92 -2.12
CA ASN A 128 -1.58 -16.50 -3.52
C ASN A 128 -2.44 -15.27 -3.78
N TYR A 129 -1.99 -14.43 -4.71
CA TYR A 129 -2.56 -13.12 -5.02
C TYR A 129 -2.68 -12.89 -6.51
N ASP A 130 -3.63 -12.06 -6.92
CA ASP A 130 -3.83 -11.67 -8.31
C ASP A 130 -2.76 -10.68 -8.77
N PHE A 131 -2.28 -9.82 -7.87
CA PHE A 131 -1.17 -8.90 -8.12
C PHE A 131 -0.22 -8.87 -6.94
N ILE A 132 1.05 -8.63 -7.24
CA ILE A 132 2.08 -8.40 -6.25
C ILE A 132 2.73 -7.05 -6.53
N LEU A 133 2.74 -6.19 -5.51
CA LEU A 133 3.36 -4.88 -5.54
C LEU A 133 4.61 -4.89 -4.68
N SER A 134 5.56 -4.06 -5.04
CA SER A 134 6.74 -3.79 -4.22
C SER A 134 7.35 -2.45 -4.58
N ARG A 135 7.92 -1.78 -3.59
CA ARG A 135 8.68 -0.55 -3.78
C ARG A 135 10.02 -0.64 -3.07
N ALA A 136 11.12 -0.56 -3.85
CA ALA A 136 12.49 -0.47 -3.33
C ALA A 136 12.94 -1.65 -2.44
N VAL A 137 12.45 -2.88 -2.68
CA VAL A 137 12.82 -4.08 -1.91
C VAL A 137 14.07 -4.76 -2.49
N ALA A 138 14.08 -5.01 -3.80
CA ALA A 138 15.19 -5.70 -4.48
C ALA A 138 15.20 -5.36 -5.99
N LYS A 139 16.26 -5.78 -6.69
CA LYS A 139 16.25 -5.79 -8.16
C LYS A 139 15.18 -6.74 -8.67
N THR A 140 14.55 -6.43 -9.82
CA THR A 140 13.39 -7.13 -10.36
C THR A 140 13.56 -8.65 -10.44
N GLU A 141 14.69 -9.14 -10.96
CA GLU A 141 14.96 -10.58 -11.09
C GLU A 141 14.98 -11.29 -9.73
N LYS A 142 15.68 -10.69 -8.75
CA LYS A 142 15.74 -11.21 -7.39
C LYS A 142 14.37 -11.14 -6.70
N PHE A 143 13.63 -10.06 -6.91
CA PHE A 143 12.28 -9.92 -6.37
C PHE A 143 11.34 -10.99 -6.93
N TYR A 144 11.35 -11.20 -8.26
CA TYR A 144 10.52 -12.22 -8.89
C TYR A 144 10.79 -13.61 -8.31
N SER A 145 12.06 -13.98 -8.10
CA SER A 145 12.41 -15.28 -7.50
C SER A 145 11.88 -15.48 -6.08
N LEU A 146 11.64 -14.39 -5.33
CA LEU A 146 11.08 -14.44 -3.99
C LEU A 146 9.55 -14.62 -3.96
N VAL A 147 8.86 -14.13 -5.01
CA VAL A 147 7.38 -14.03 -5.00
C VAL A 147 6.69 -14.90 -6.06
N ASN A 148 7.43 -15.62 -6.90
CA ASN A 148 6.87 -16.40 -8.00
C ASN A 148 5.84 -17.45 -7.56
N ASN A 149 5.95 -17.96 -6.34
CA ASN A 149 5.02 -18.93 -5.77
C ASN A 149 3.76 -18.28 -5.16
N ASN A 150 3.70 -16.95 -5.09
CA ASN A 150 2.59 -16.22 -4.50
C ASN A 150 1.60 -15.65 -5.53
N PHE A 151 1.73 -16.03 -6.81
CA PHE A 151 0.76 -15.64 -7.84
C PHE A 151 -0.36 -16.66 -7.99
N ASN A 152 -1.58 -16.18 -8.13
CA ASN A 152 -2.69 -17.01 -8.57
C ASN A 152 -2.46 -17.52 -9.99
N SER A 153 -2.55 -18.82 -10.19
CA SER A 153 -2.34 -19.46 -11.51
C SER A 153 -3.31 -18.98 -12.60
N LYS A 154 -4.45 -18.40 -12.23
CA LYS A 154 -5.47 -17.85 -13.15
C LYS A 154 -5.21 -16.40 -13.58
N SER A 155 -4.41 -15.65 -12.83
CA SER A 155 -4.22 -14.20 -13.06
C SER A 155 -3.33 -13.87 -14.26
N ILE A 156 -2.54 -14.82 -14.73
CA ILE A 156 -1.58 -14.61 -15.84
C ILE A 156 -2.29 -14.49 -17.21
N ASN A 157 -3.53 -14.91 -17.33
CA ASN A 157 -4.26 -14.99 -18.60
C ASN A 157 -5.30 -13.88 -18.83
N GLU A 158 -5.42 -12.87 -17.97
CA GLU A 158 -6.48 -11.86 -18.04
C GLU A 158 -6.00 -10.39 -17.95
N ILE A 159 -4.76 -10.12 -18.36
CA ILE A 159 -4.26 -8.72 -18.49
C ILE A 159 -4.53 -8.21 -19.91
#